data_e2c90654bf61f563cf3619b9b9b26be8
#
_entry.id   e2c90654bf61f563cf3619b9b9b26be8
#
_cell.length_a   1.000
_cell.length_b   1.000
_cell.length_c   1.000
_cell.angle_alpha   90.00
_cell.angle_beta   90.00
_cell.angle_gamma   90.00
#
_symmetry.space_group_name_H-M   'P 1'
#
loop_
_entity.id
_entity.type
_entity.pdbx_description
1 polymer ?
#
loop_
_entity_poly.entity_id
_entity_poly.type
_entity_poly.pdbx_seq_one_letter_code
_entity_poly.pdbx_strand_id
1 'polypeptide(L)'
;MKTCIHTVILNEQDEYLKAWLDHHSPMVSQIFIYEDIDSHSHKHITDKYPNVTLWSVFDIYEDESKKKWLREHREKGGINQRYYILDGVTKIQALNEYDWCFTLDVDEFITLQEPYKTIPEVLSEFQDKDAVILQWMNFGANGRISKPNYNGKDYREFYTKMADFSDADSKFKMDSKICWNLRKITKWNLCGLHCCAGNWVKTDGHKNRRSTVYDKMYLKHYVTRSWEEYLWKIYVRGMHCFNNHRKDDDFFQINKDMMPMYDECMAFKKEYLKKNNILLNV
;
A
#
# COMPACT_ATOMS: atom_id res chain seq x y z
N MET A 1 17.45 -1.92 17.80
CA MET A 1 16.71 -1.13 16.78
C MET A 1 15.26 -1.57 16.79
N LYS A 2 14.32 -0.66 17.07
CA LYS A 2 12.89 -0.93 17.03
C LYS A 2 12.31 -0.37 15.72
N THR A 3 11.60 -1.20 14.99
CA THR A 3 10.96 -0.82 13.72
C THR A 3 9.45 -0.87 13.84
N CYS A 4 8.75 -0.01 13.12
CA CYS A 4 7.29 -0.06 13.03
C CYS A 4 6.80 0.11 11.59
N ILE A 5 5.54 -0.22 11.36
CA ILE A 5 4.83 0.07 10.11
C ILE A 5 3.68 1.01 10.42
N HIS A 6 3.46 1.97 9.53
CA HIS A 6 2.25 2.77 9.48
C HIS A 6 1.52 2.54 8.16
N THR A 7 0.23 2.24 8.23
CA THR A 7 -0.65 2.04 7.09
C THR A 7 -1.97 2.77 7.26
N VAL A 8 -2.63 3.04 6.15
CA VAL A 8 -3.98 3.61 6.11
C VAL A 8 -4.89 2.63 5.38
N ILE A 9 -6.01 2.30 5.98
CA ILE A 9 -6.99 1.37 5.41
C ILE A 9 -8.34 2.04 5.17
N LEU A 10 -9.01 1.60 4.11
CA LEU A 10 -10.36 2.01 3.74
C LEU A 10 -11.14 0.78 3.28
N ASN A 11 -12.08 0.31 4.10
CA ASN A 11 -12.95 -0.81 3.75
C ASN A 11 -12.20 -2.01 3.13
N GLU A 12 -11.01 -2.37 3.70
CA GLU A 12 -10.27 -3.53 3.22
C GLU A 12 -11.06 -4.82 3.49
N GLN A 13 -10.90 -5.81 2.62
CA GLN A 13 -11.47 -7.13 2.88
C GLN A 13 -10.64 -7.84 3.94
N ASP A 14 -11.32 -8.56 4.83
CA ASP A 14 -10.72 -9.23 5.99
C ASP A 14 -9.54 -10.15 5.61
N GLU A 15 -9.68 -10.90 4.53
CA GLU A 15 -8.63 -11.82 4.08
C GLU A 15 -7.35 -11.10 3.64
N TYR A 16 -7.44 -9.88 3.07
CA TYR A 16 -6.25 -9.13 2.66
C TYR A 16 -5.55 -8.52 3.86
N LEU A 17 -6.31 -7.90 4.74
CA LEU A 17 -5.76 -7.32 5.97
C LEU A 17 -5.13 -8.41 6.84
N LYS A 18 -5.82 -9.56 6.98
CA LYS A 18 -5.29 -10.69 7.75
C LYS A 18 -3.98 -11.22 7.16
N ALA A 19 -3.91 -11.47 5.86
CA ALA A 19 -2.70 -11.97 5.20
C ALA A 19 -1.53 -10.97 5.36
N TRP A 20 -1.84 -9.68 5.30
CA TRP A 20 -0.85 -8.61 5.47
C TRP A 20 -0.34 -8.54 6.92
N LEU A 21 -1.22 -8.67 7.91
CA LEU A 21 -0.86 -8.69 9.34
C LEU A 21 -0.10 -9.96 9.72
N ASP A 22 -0.53 -11.14 9.25
CA ASP A 22 0.18 -12.41 9.46
C ASP A 22 1.63 -12.35 8.97
N HIS A 23 1.86 -11.63 7.87
CA HIS A 23 3.19 -11.45 7.30
C HIS A 23 4.05 -10.46 8.09
N HIS A 24 3.51 -9.29 8.40
CA HIS A 24 4.32 -8.18 8.92
C HIS A 24 4.43 -8.16 10.46
N SER A 25 3.40 -8.65 11.18
CA SER A 25 3.39 -8.61 12.64
C SER A 25 4.63 -9.28 13.27
N PRO A 26 5.14 -10.42 12.77
CA PRO A 26 6.37 -11.01 13.31
C PRO A 26 7.66 -10.28 12.89
N MET A 27 7.61 -9.38 11.89
CA MET A 27 8.79 -8.72 11.34
C MET A 27 9.15 -7.40 12.01
N VAL A 28 8.18 -6.76 12.68
CA VAL A 28 8.34 -5.43 13.27
C VAL A 28 7.89 -5.38 14.73
N SER A 29 8.37 -4.36 15.45
CA SER A 29 8.00 -4.18 16.86
C SER A 29 6.54 -3.73 17.04
N GLN A 30 6.01 -2.96 16.07
CA GLN A 30 4.65 -2.39 16.14
C GLN A 30 4.09 -2.10 14.76
N ILE A 31 2.77 -2.21 14.62
CA ILE A 31 2.01 -1.77 13.45
C ILE A 31 0.98 -0.75 13.91
N PHE A 32 0.95 0.41 13.25
CA PHE A 32 -0.05 1.44 13.45
C PHE A 32 -0.94 1.53 12.22
N ILE A 33 -2.24 1.34 12.40
CA ILE A 33 -3.23 1.37 11.33
C ILE A 33 -4.15 2.59 11.55
N TYR A 34 -4.24 3.44 10.53
CA TYR A 34 -5.29 4.45 10.47
C TYR A 34 -6.47 3.90 9.68
N GLU A 35 -7.63 3.80 10.31
CA GLU A 35 -8.89 3.60 9.58
C GLU A 35 -9.38 4.95 9.06
N ASP A 36 -9.61 5.02 7.73
CA ASP A 36 -10.19 6.21 7.12
C ASP A 36 -11.59 6.51 7.72
N ILE A 37 -11.98 7.79 7.69
CA ILE A 37 -13.19 8.31 8.31
C ILE A 37 -14.48 7.58 7.91
N ASP A 38 -14.52 7.00 6.70
CA ASP A 38 -15.66 6.27 6.18
C ASP A 38 -15.43 4.76 6.11
N SER A 39 -14.39 4.25 6.77
CA SER A 39 -14.14 2.82 6.85
C SER A 39 -15.04 2.15 7.87
N HIS A 40 -15.47 0.93 7.56
CA HIS A 40 -16.00 0.05 8.60
C HIS A 40 -14.87 -0.40 9.52
N SER A 41 -15.17 -0.74 10.77
CA SER A 41 -14.14 -1.09 11.72
C SER A 41 -13.57 -2.49 11.48
N HIS A 42 -12.23 -2.56 11.46
CA HIS A 42 -11.46 -3.81 11.37
C HIS A 42 -10.96 -4.30 12.74
N LYS A 43 -11.52 -3.78 13.82
CA LYS A 43 -11.12 -4.13 15.20
C LYS A 43 -11.18 -5.64 15.47
N HIS A 44 -12.17 -6.33 14.91
CA HIS A 44 -12.33 -7.79 15.02
C HIS A 44 -11.16 -8.60 14.44
N ILE A 45 -10.33 -8.00 13.57
CA ILE A 45 -9.10 -8.58 13.05
C ILE A 45 -7.91 -8.09 13.85
N THR A 46 -7.77 -6.77 14.01
CA THR A 46 -6.57 -6.15 14.60
C THR A 46 -6.37 -6.53 16.07
N ASP A 47 -7.42 -6.74 16.84
CA ASP A 47 -7.36 -7.18 18.24
C ASP A 47 -6.71 -8.57 18.43
N LYS A 48 -6.53 -9.34 17.37
CA LYS A 48 -5.83 -10.64 17.41
C LYS A 48 -4.32 -10.51 17.40
N TYR A 49 -3.78 -9.33 17.14
CA TYR A 49 -2.35 -9.08 17.03
C TYR A 49 -1.89 -8.14 18.14
N PRO A 50 -1.07 -8.62 19.09
CA PRO A 50 -0.70 -7.84 20.28
C PRO A 50 0.16 -6.61 19.98
N ASN A 51 0.83 -6.60 18.81
CA ASN A 51 1.64 -5.48 18.36
C ASN A 51 0.97 -4.67 17.24
N VAL A 52 -0.37 -4.60 17.23
CA VAL A 52 -1.12 -3.77 16.31
C VAL A 52 -1.93 -2.75 17.10
N THR A 53 -1.82 -1.49 16.73
CA THR A 53 -2.66 -0.40 17.25
C THR A 53 -3.52 0.13 16.12
N LEU A 54 -4.83 0.03 16.30
CA LEU A 54 -5.80 0.61 15.38
C LEU A 54 -6.16 2.01 15.84
N TRP A 55 -5.93 2.99 14.99
CA TRP A 55 -6.36 4.37 15.19
C TRP A 55 -7.53 4.69 14.26
N SER A 56 -8.72 4.75 14.81
CA SER A 56 -9.84 5.30 14.06
C SER A 56 -9.64 6.80 13.87
N VAL A 57 -9.70 7.25 12.64
CA VAL A 57 -9.65 8.69 12.33
C VAL A 57 -10.79 9.44 13.05
N PHE A 58 -11.91 8.76 13.27
CA PHE A 58 -13.03 9.29 14.02
C PHE A 58 -12.70 9.61 15.49
N ASP A 59 -11.87 8.77 16.12
CA ASP A 59 -11.51 8.91 17.53
C ASP A 59 -10.30 9.83 17.73
N ILE A 60 -9.40 9.89 16.72
CA ILE A 60 -8.17 10.69 16.81
C ILE A 60 -8.47 12.18 16.67
N TYR A 61 -9.44 12.53 15.83
CA TYR A 61 -9.82 13.92 15.62
C TYR A 61 -11.10 14.24 16.42
N GLU A 62 -10.91 14.81 17.61
CA GLU A 62 -12.02 15.32 18.44
C GLU A 62 -12.73 16.50 17.76
N ASP A 63 -12.04 17.21 16.86
CA ASP A 63 -12.53 18.38 16.17
C ASP A 63 -13.47 18.01 15.00
N GLU A 64 -14.75 18.25 15.20
CA GLU A 64 -15.78 18.01 14.17
C GLU A 64 -15.57 18.85 12.89
N SER A 65 -14.92 20.00 12.99
CA SER A 65 -14.59 20.84 11.81
C SER A 65 -13.58 20.12 10.95
N LYS A 66 -12.63 19.41 11.53
CA LYS A 66 -11.61 18.63 10.83
C LYS A 66 -12.22 17.38 10.19
N LYS A 67 -13.12 16.69 10.89
CA LYS A 67 -13.86 15.55 10.31
C LYS A 67 -14.69 15.98 9.10
N LYS A 68 -15.38 17.11 9.21
CA LYS A 68 -16.14 17.69 8.10
C LYS A 68 -15.22 18.03 6.93
N TRP A 69 -14.08 18.68 7.20
CA TRP A 69 -13.11 19.02 6.17
C TRP A 69 -12.57 17.76 5.45
N LEU A 70 -12.28 16.69 6.17
CA LEU A 70 -11.79 15.43 5.58
C LEU A 70 -12.82 14.82 4.63
N ARG A 71 -14.12 14.82 5.00
CA ARG A 71 -15.20 14.35 4.13
C ARG A 71 -15.34 15.21 2.88
N GLU A 72 -15.44 16.53 3.05
CA GLU A 72 -15.54 17.47 1.94
C GLU A 72 -14.33 17.40 1.00
N HIS A 73 -13.12 17.24 1.55
CA HIS A 73 -11.89 17.09 0.78
C HIS A 73 -11.93 15.82 -0.07
N ARG A 74 -12.42 14.72 0.49
CA ARG A 74 -12.59 13.46 -0.24
C ARG A 74 -13.66 13.55 -1.32
N GLU A 75 -14.81 14.13 -1.02
CA GLU A 75 -15.90 14.37 -2.00
C GLU A 75 -15.43 15.19 -3.20
N LYS A 76 -14.51 16.11 -2.99
CA LYS A 76 -13.83 16.89 -4.04
C LYS A 76 -12.67 16.16 -4.73
N GLY A 77 -12.49 14.86 -4.46
CA GLY A 77 -11.43 14.04 -5.03
C GLY A 77 -10.06 14.22 -4.38
N GLY A 78 -10.00 14.77 -3.17
CA GLY A 78 -8.76 14.94 -2.43
C GLY A 78 -8.20 13.62 -1.88
N ILE A 79 -6.88 13.57 -1.68
CA ILE A 79 -6.17 12.40 -1.15
C ILE A 79 -6.00 12.52 0.36
N ASN A 80 -6.89 11.93 1.14
CA ASN A 80 -6.75 11.87 2.58
C ASN A 80 -5.60 10.96 3.02
N GLN A 81 -5.28 9.91 2.27
CA GLN A 81 -4.20 8.97 2.59
C GLN A 81 -2.87 9.66 2.86
N ARG A 82 -2.46 10.61 1.99
CA ARG A 82 -1.22 11.36 2.19
C ARG A 82 -1.23 12.11 3.52
N TYR A 83 -2.36 12.75 3.83
CA TYR A 83 -2.52 13.48 5.08
C TYR A 83 -2.39 12.54 6.29
N TYR A 84 -3.09 11.42 6.27
CA TYR A 84 -3.04 10.44 7.37
C TYR A 84 -1.66 9.82 7.55
N ILE A 85 -0.93 9.55 6.46
CA ILE A 85 0.43 9.00 6.55
C ILE A 85 1.37 10.02 7.18
N LEU A 86 1.34 11.27 6.76
CA LEU A 86 2.22 12.30 7.31
C LEU A 86 1.89 12.60 8.78
N ASP A 87 0.62 12.67 9.13
CA ASP A 87 0.15 12.84 10.51
C ASP A 87 0.58 11.66 11.39
N GLY A 88 0.36 10.43 10.91
CA GLY A 88 0.73 9.23 11.64
C GLY A 88 2.21 9.09 11.88
N VAL A 89 3.05 9.30 10.85
CA VAL A 89 4.52 9.27 11.00
C VAL A 89 4.96 10.33 12.02
N THR A 90 4.37 11.52 12.00
CA THR A 90 4.69 12.59 12.96
C THR A 90 4.32 12.19 14.40
N LYS A 91 3.15 11.58 14.59
CA LYS A 91 2.73 11.07 15.90
C LYS A 91 3.62 9.94 16.39
N ILE A 92 3.95 9.00 15.53
CA ILE A 92 4.86 7.89 15.86
C ILE A 92 6.25 8.41 16.22
N GLN A 93 6.77 9.39 15.51
CA GLN A 93 8.03 10.05 15.83
C GLN A 93 7.98 10.70 17.23
N ALA A 94 6.88 11.35 17.57
CA ALA A 94 6.70 11.99 18.88
C ALA A 94 6.68 11.01 20.06
N LEU A 95 6.33 9.74 19.85
CA LEU A 95 6.44 8.69 20.86
C LEU A 95 7.90 8.43 21.28
N ASN A 96 8.85 8.72 20.40
CA ASN A 96 10.29 8.51 20.63
C ASN A 96 10.69 7.07 21.00
N GLU A 97 9.88 6.08 20.58
CA GLU A 97 10.07 4.66 20.91
C GLU A 97 10.69 3.85 19.77
N TYR A 98 10.49 4.29 18.53
CA TYR A 98 10.87 3.58 17.31
C TYR A 98 12.01 4.31 16.59
N ASP A 99 12.86 3.53 15.92
CA ASP A 99 13.99 4.08 15.16
C ASP A 99 13.61 4.27 13.69
N TRP A 100 12.81 3.35 13.14
CA TRP A 100 12.40 3.36 11.74
C TRP A 100 10.92 3.07 11.58
N CYS A 101 10.29 3.76 10.61
CA CYS A 101 8.88 3.58 10.27
C CYS A 101 8.70 3.36 8.77
N PHE A 102 8.14 2.21 8.41
CA PHE A 102 7.68 1.95 7.04
C PHE A 102 6.30 2.56 6.82
N THR A 103 6.07 3.11 5.63
CA THR A 103 4.75 3.53 5.19
C THR A 103 4.31 2.64 4.04
N LEU A 104 3.37 1.73 4.27
CA LEU A 104 2.96 0.68 3.34
C LEU A 104 1.46 0.70 3.10
N ASP A 105 1.05 0.20 1.93
CA ASP A 105 -0.34 -0.18 1.66
C ASP A 105 -0.57 -1.67 1.98
N VAL A 106 -1.82 -2.08 2.19
CA VAL A 106 -2.18 -3.45 2.59
C VAL A 106 -1.94 -4.50 1.49
N ASP A 107 -1.61 -4.08 0.30
CA ASP A 107 -1.22 -4.95 -0.82
C ASP A 107 0.30 -5.00 -1.08
N GLU A 108 1.11 -4.48 -0.14
CA GLU A 108 2.57 -4.43 -0.21
C GLU A 108 3.21 -5.26 0.89
N PHE A 109 4.16 -6.12 0.55
CA PHE A 109 4.78 -7.09 1.46
C PHE A 109 6.29 -6.96 1.47
N ILE A 110 6.87 -6.64 2.64
CA ILE A 110 8.32 -6.58 2.82
C ILE A 110 8.93 -7.96 2.54
N THR A 111 9.95 -7.98 1.70
CA THR A 111 10.71 -9.18 1.39
C THR A 111 12.18 -8.91 1.59
N LEU A 112 12.81 -9.74 2.40
CA LEU A 112 14.26 -9.71 2.64
C LEU A 112 14.96 -10.63 1.63
N GLN A 113 16.13 -10.19 1.16
CA GLN A 113 17.03 -11.01 0.34
C GLN A 113 18.11 -11.64 1.20
N GLU A 114 18.51 -12.87 0.85
CA GLU A 114 19.68 -13.47 1.46
C GLU A 114 20.92 -12.58 1.31
N PRO A 115 21.80 -12.46 2.32
CA PRO A 115 21.79 -13.27 3.54
C PRO A 115 20.94 -12.71 4.70
N TYR A 116 20.27 -11.58 4.52
CA TYR A 116 19.54 -10.88 5.59
C TYR A 116 18.32 -11.68 6.07
N LYS A 117 18.17 -11.78 7.37
CA LYS A 117 17.07 -12.50 8.04
C LYS A 117 16.09 -11.58 8.74
N THR A 118 16.52 -10.37 9.09
CA THR A 118 15.72 -9.40 9.83
C THR A 118 15.82 -8.01 9.23
N ILE A 119 14.76 -7.22 9.40
CA ILE A 119 14.73 -5.81 8.99
C ILE A 119 15.84 -5.00 9.68
N PRO A 120 16.09 -5.14 11.01
CA PRO A 120 17.20 -4.46 11.67
C PRO A 120 18.57 -4.72 11.06
N GLU A 121 18.85 -5.93 10.56
CA GLU A 121 20.12 -6.23 9.87
C GLU A 121 20.30 -5.33 8.64
N VAL A 122 19.27 -5.23 7.79
CA VAL A 122 19.32 -4.37 6.60
C VAL A 122 19.46 -2.89 6.99
N LEU A 123 18.62 -2.42 7.91
CA LEU A 123 18.58 -0.99 8.28
C LEU A 123 19.81 -0.53 9.07
N SER A 124 20.57 -1.46 9.67
CA SER A 124 21.84 -1.14 10.35
C SER A 124 22.88 -0.50 9.41
N GLU A 125 22.80 -0.79 8.12
CA GLU A 125 23.69 -0.24 7.10
C GLU A 125 23.34 1.20 6.68
N PHE A 126 22.16 1.69 7.07
CA PHE A 126 21.61 2.96 6.61
C PHE A 126 21.36 3.96 7.75
N GLN A 127 22.00 3.79 8.91
CA GLN A 127 21.75 4.62 10.10
C GLN A 127 22.06 6.11 9.88
N ASP A 128 22.94 6.43 8.94
CA ASP A 128 23.28 7.81 8.55
C ASP A 128 22.27 8.45 7.60
N LYS A 129 21.30 7.68 7.08
CA LYS A 129 20.30 8.15 6.12
C LYS A 129 19.00 8.64 6.80
N ASP A 130 18.32 9.55 6.14
CA ASP A 130 17.00 10.06 6.58
C ASP A 130 15.90 9.09 6.20
N ALA A 131 16.08 8.35 5.10
CA ALA A 131 15.14 7.35 4.63
C ALA A 131 15.78 6.31 3.71
N VAL A 132 15.17 5.13 3.68
CA VAL A 132 15.44 4.06 2.71
C VAL A 132 14.21 3.87 1.84
N ILE A 133 14.41 3.83 0.52
CA ILE A 133 13.37 3.60 -0.47
C ILE A 133 13.35 2.14 -0.89
N LEU A 134 12.18 1.50 -0.73
CA LEU A 134 11.93 0.12 -1.12
C LEU A 134 11.22 0.07 -2.46
N GLN A 135 11.83 -0.62 -3.42
CA GLN A 135 11.29 -0.79 -4.76
C GLN A 135 10.10 -1.77 -4.77
N TRP A 136 9.08 -1.48 -5.56
CA TRP A 136 8.01 -2.43 -5.85
C TRP A 136 8.44 -3.50 -6.86
N MET A 137 8.16 -4.75 -6.51
CA MET A 137 8.08 -5.88 -7.43
C MET A 137 6.60 -6.18 -7.63
N ASN A 138 6.02 -5.72 -8.73
CA ASN A 138 4.60 -5.82 -8.96
C ASN A 138 4.20 -7.22 -9.45
N PHE A 139 3.11 -7.74 -8.89
CA PHE A 139 2.48 -9.00 -9.28
C PHE A 139 1.16 -8.73 -9.99
N GLY A 140 0.94 -9.44 -11.10
CA GLY A 140 -0.24 -9.29 -11.94
C GLY A 140 -1.36 -10.26 -11.61
N ALA A 141 -2.40 -10.24 -12.46
CA ALA A 141 -3.62 -11.02 -12.29
C ALA A 141 -3.47 -12.53 -12.58
N ASN A 142 -2.37 -12.98 -13.17
CA ASN A 142 -2.13 -14.38 -13.57
C ASN A 142 -3.23 -14.94 -14.49
N GLY A 143 -3.75 -14.13 -15.42
CA GLY A 143 -4.81 -14.56 -16.33
C GLY A 143 -6.20 -14.69 -15.68
N ARG A 144 -6.42 -14.12 -14.50
CA ARG A 144 -7.67 -14.29 -13.75
C ARG A 144 -8.64 -13.13 -13.96
N ILE A 145 -9.82 -13.45 -14.51
CA ILE A 145 -10.94 -12.52 -14.57
C ILE A 145 -11.67 -12.49 -13.24
N SER A 146 -12.13 -13.65 -12.76
CA SER A 146 -12.88 -13.75 -11.51
C SER A 146 -11.96 -13.92 -10.30
N LYS A 147 -12.42 -13.42 -9.16
CA LYS A 147 -11.78 -13.64 -7.86
C LYS A 147 -11.74 -15.14 -7.54
N PRO A 148 -10.58 -15.72 -7.26
CA PRO A 148 -10.51 -17.10 -6.86
C PRO A 148 -11.11 -17.31 -5.47
N ASN A 149 -11.64 -18.49 -5.22
CA ASN A 149 -11.97 -18.90 -3.85
C ASN A 149 -10.66 -19.26 -3.14
N TYR A 150 -10.28 -18.44 -2.18
CA TYR A 150 -9.02 -18.64 -1.44
C TYR A 150 -9.06 -19.84 -0.48
N ASN A 151 -10.25 -20.29 -0.04
CA ASN A 151 -10.41 -21.42 0.89
C ASN A 151 -9.51 -21.31 2.14
N GLY A 152 -9.36 -20.12 2.68
CA GLY A 152 -8.51 -19.83 3.85
C GLY A 152 -7.00 -19.79 3.57
N LYS A 153 -6.57 -19.98 2.32
CA LYS A 153 -5.18 -19.81 1.90
C LYS A 153 -4.84 -18.33 1.75
N ASP A 154 -3.56 -18.04 1.82
CA ASP A 154 -3.05 -16.71 1.50
C ASP A 154 -3.33 -16.38 0.02
N TYR A 155 -3.97 -15.26 -0.23
CA TYR A 155 -4.33 -14.84 -1.59
C TYR A 155 -3.10 -14.69 -2.50
N ARG A 156 -1.92 -14.40 -1.95
CA ARG A 156 -0.66 -14.27 -2.68
C ARG A 156 -0.23 -15.53 -3.40
N GLU A 157 -0.67 -16.70 -2.93
CA GLU A 157 -0.41 -17.98 -3.60
C GLU A 157 -1.07 -18.07 -4.99
N PHE A 158 -2.08 -17.25 -5.22
CA PHE A 158 -2.83 -17.20 -6.48
C PHE A 158 -2.27 -16.22 -7.51
N TYR A 159 -1.37 -15.30 -7.09
CA TYR A 159 -0.82 -14.22 -7.91
C TYR A 159 0.71 -14.28 -7.91
N THR A 160 1.27 -15.27 -8.61
CA THR A 160 2.71 -15.60 -8.57
C THR A 160 3.51 -15.05 -9.74
N LYS A 161 2.86 -14.55 -10.80
CA LYS A 161 3.55 -13.99 -11.97
C LYS A 161 3.84 -12.51 -11.74
N MET A 162 5.09 -12.15 -11.92
CA MET A 162 5.48 -10.74 -11.98
C MET A 162 4.84 -10.07 -13.19
N ALA A 163 4.43 -8.82 -13.00
CA ALA A 163 3.99 -7.95 -14.08
C ALA A 163 5.16 -7.68 -15.04
N ASP A 164 4.89 -7.75 -16.33
CA ASP A 164 5.89 -7.45 -17.36
C ASP A 164 5.91 -5.94 -17.67
N PHE A 165 6.95 -5.26 -17.19
CA PHE A 165 7.25 -3.86 -17.50
C PHE A 165 8.42 -3.75 -18.46
N SER A 166 8.47 -4.57 -19.51
CA SER A 166 9.50 -4.52 -20.54
C SER A 166 9.57 -3.15 -21.23
N ASP A 167 8.45 -2.41 -21.30
CA ASP A 167 8.42 -1.05 -21.83
C ASP A 167 9.02 -0.07 -20.81
N ALA A 168 10.02 0.68 -21.26
CA ALA A 168 10.80 1.60 -20.44
C ALA A 168 9.97 2.70 -19.78
N ASP A 169 8.79 3.03 -20.32
CA ASP A 169 7.96 4.17 -19.94
C ASP A 169 6.81 3.86 -18.97
N SER A 170 6.71 2.64 -18.48
CA SER A 170 5.64 2.30 -17.53
C SER A 170 5.82 3.06 -16.21
N LYS A 171 4.83 3.93 -15.89
CA LYS A 171 4.77 4.64 -14.60
C LYS A 171 4.83 3.71 -13.38
N PHE A 172 4.41 2.44 -13.54
CA PHE A 172 4.41 1.44 -12.47
C PHE A 172 5.76 0.76 -12.21
N LYS A 173 6.72 0.89 -13.14
CA LYS A 173 8.04 0.25 -13.04
C LYS A 173 8.91 0.82 -11.93
N MET A 174 8.77 2.11 -11.66
CA MET A 174 9.70 2.86 -10.82
C MET A 174 9.10 3.28 -9.48
N ASP A 175 7.87 2.88 -9.18
CA ASP A 175 7.23 3.23 -7.93
C ASP A 175 7.81 2.44 -6.75
N SER A 176 7.71 3.04 -5.58
CA SER A 176 8.39 2.59 -4.37
C SER A 176 7.69 3.12 -3.14
N LYS A 177 8.04 2.59 -1.97
CA LYS A 177 7.62 3.12 -0.67
C LYS A 177 8.82 3.48 0.18
N ILE A 178 8.55 4.16 1.27
CA ILE A 178 9.58 4.77 2.10
C ILE A 178 9.60 4.13 3.47
N CYS A 179 10.81 3.83 3.94
CA CYS A 179 11.12 3.58 5.33
C CYS A 179 11.84 4.80 5.91
N TRP A 180 11.23 5.46 6.87
CA TRP A 180 11.70 6.70 7.48
C TRP A 180 12.59 6.43 8.68
N ASN A 181 13.74 7.06 8.77
CA ASN A 181 14.55 7.11 9.99
C ASN A 181 13.96 8.16 10.94
N LEU A 182 13.20 7.71 11.94
CA LEU A 182 12.48 8.59 12.86
C LEU A 182 13.40 9.44 13.75
N ARG A 183 14.68 9.04 13.89
CA ARG A 183 15.70 9.78 14.64
C ARG A 183 16.28 10.97 13.85
N LYS A 184 16.12 10.97 12.52
CA LYS A 184 16.75 11.95 11.62
C LYS A 184 15.77 12.81 10.83
N ILE A 185 14.57 12.28 10.52
CA ILE A 185 13.59 13.02 9.74
C ILE A 185 13.10 14.27 10.48
N THR A 186 12.87 15.31 9.70
CA THR A 186 12.19 16.54 10.11
C THR A 186 10.91 16.70 9.30
N LYS A 187 10.00 17.56 9.72
CA LYS A 187 8.78 17.85 8.95
C LYS A 187 9.06 18.29 7.50
N TRP A 188 10.26 18.79 7.20
CA TRP A 188 10.68 19.20 5.86
C TRP A 188 11.06 18.02 4.96
N ASN A 189 11.43 16.88 5.55
CA ASN A 189 11.76 15.67 4.81
C ASN A 189 10.51 14.87 4.42
N LEU A 190 9.42 15.06 5.17
CA LEU A 190 8.14 14.38 4.95
C LEU A 190 7.37 15.03 3.78
N CYS A 191 7.76 14.74 2.55
CA CYS A 191 7.20 15.41 1.37
C CYS A 191 6.23 14.56 0.53
N GLY A 192 6.13 13.26 0.75
CA GLY A 192 5.23 12.40 -0.04
C GLY A 192 5.22 10.93 0.36
N LEU A 193 4.40 10.15 -0.34
CA LEU A 193 4.25 8.70 -0.12
C LEU A 193 5.35 7.87 -0.80
N HIS A 194 5.88 8.40 -1.90
CA HIS A 194 6.81 7.73 -2.80
C HIS A 194 8.14 8.49 -2.95
N CYS A 195 8.31 9.58 -2.23
CA CYS A 195 9.51 10.39 -2.28
C CYS A 195 9.76 11.11 -0.96
N CYS A 196 11.03 11.32 -0.65
CA CYS A 196 11.44 12.16 0.46
C CYS A 196 12.46 13.20 -0.01
N ALA A 197 12.57 14.28 0.75
CA ALA A 197 13.70 15.19 0.68
C ALA A 197 14.82 14.69 1.61
N GLY A 198 16.03 15.23 1.46
CA GLY A 198 17.14 14.94 2.36
C GLY A 198 18.05 13.80 1.88
N ASN A 199 18.68 13.13 2.85
CA ASN A 199 19.67 12.08 2.61
C ASN A 199 19.04 10.69 2.54
N TRP A 200 18.33 10.39 1.47
CA TRP A 200 17.74 9.08 1.21
C TRP A 200 18.59 8.23 0.26
N VAL A 201 18.41 6.92 0.34
CA VAL A 201 19.00 5.94 -0.61
C VAL A 201 18.01 4.83 -0.90
N LYS A 202 18.25 4.05 -1.97
CA LYS A 202 17.64 2.72 -2.15
C LYS A 202 18.42 1.67 -1.36
N THR A 203 17.91 0.45 -1.32
CA THR A 203 18.53 -0.65 -0.57
C THR A 203 19.89 -1.09 -1.10
N ASP A 204 20.26 -0.68 -2.32
CA ASP A 204 21.64 -0.80 -2.87
C ASP A 204 22.62 0.30 -2.40
N GLY A 205 22.13 1.26 -1.62
CA GLY A 205 22.93 2.41 -1.14
C GLY A 205 22.98 3.60 -2.11
N HIS A 206 22.37 3.52 -3.28
CA HIS A 206 22.45 4.57 -4.29
C HIS A 206 21.21 5.48 -4.34
N LYS A 207 21.42 6.75 -4.72
CA LYS A 207 20.38 7.76 -4.98
C LYS A 207 19.92 7.75 -6.45
N ASN A 208 19.36 6.64 -6.90
CA ASN A 208 18.85 6.56 -8.26
C ASN A 208 17.37 6.16 -8.30
N ARG A 209 16.47 7.11 -8.49
CA ARG A 209 15.03 6.84 -8.58
C ARG A 209 14.65 6.00 -9.80
N ARG A 210 15.44 6.04 -10.88
CA ARG A 210 15.14 5.37 -12.15
C ARG A 210 15.62 3.92 -12.20
N SER A 211 16.48 3.51 -11.26
CA SER A 211 16.91 2.11 -11.19
C SER A 211 15.86 1.25 -10.50
N THR A 212 15.66 0.05 -11.03
CA THR A 212 14.89 -1.00 -10.35
C THR A 212 15.86 -1.80 -9.50
N VAL A 213 15.67 -1.80 -8.18
CA VAL A 213 16.58 -2.44 -7.22
C VAL A 213 15.78 -3.35 -6.31
N TYR A 214 16.13 -4.64 -6.32
CA TYR A 214 15.58 -5.66 -5.44
C TYR A 214 16.63 -6.22 -4.48
N ASP A 215 17.65 -5.40 -4.18
CA ASP A 215 18.72 -5.76 -3.27
C ASP A 215 18.30 -5.65 -1.81
N LYS A 216 18.85 -6.48 -0.94
CA LYS A 216 18.68 -6.55 0.52
C LYS A 216 17.20 -6.62 0.98
N MET A 217 16.38 -5.65 0.60
CA MET A 217 14.97 -5.55 0.99
C MET A 217 14.16 -4.82 -0.08
N TYR A 218 12.99 -5.35 -0.43
CA TYR A 218 12.07 -4.78 -1.42
C TYR A 218 10.61 -5.11 -1.06
N LEU A 219 9.64 -4.64 -1.84
CA LEU A 219 8.22 -4.88 -1.63
C LEU A 219 7.64 -5.74 -2.76
N LYS A 220 7.02 -6.86 -2.42
CA LYS A 220 6.10 -7.53 -3.32
C LYS A 220 4.77 -6.80 -3.28
N HIS A 221 4.32 -6.30 -4.44
CA HIS A 221 3.14 -5.46 -4.54
C HIS A 221 2.07 -6.14 -5.41
N TYR A 222 0.92 -6.47 -4.80
CA TYR A 222 -0.20 -7.17 -5.43
C TYR A 222 -1.28 -6.16 -5.87
N VAL A 223 -0.89 -5.26 -6.75
CA VAL A 223 -1.62 -4.04 -7.09
C VAL A 223 -2.98 -4.27 -7.75
N THR A 224 -3.10 -5.28 -8.61
CA THR A 224 -4.32 -5.54 -9.38
C THR A 224 -5.11 -6.73 -8.86
N ARG A 225 -4.43 -7.85 -8.57
CA ARG A 225 -5.07 -9.14 -8.33
C ARG A 225 -5.90 -9.55 -9.56
N SER A 226 -7.07 -10.26 -9.42
CA SER A 226 -7.97 -10.54 -10.53
C SER A 226 -8.63 -9.29 -11.08
N TRP A 227 -9.22 -9.38 -12.29
CA TRP A 227 -10.00 -8.29 -12.85
C TRP A 227 -11.20 -7.92 -11.96
N GLU A 228 -11.90 -8.90 -11.41
CA GLU A 228 -13.02 -8.68 -10.48
C GLU A 228 -12.59 -7.90 -9.23
N GLU A 229 -11.45 -8.26 -8.62
CA GLU A 229 -10.93 -7.56 -7.44
C GLU A 229 -10.46 -6.14 -7.78
N TYR A 230 -9.93 -5.94 -8.99
CA TYR A 230 -9.58 -4.62 -9.48
C TYR A 230 -10.82 -3.74 -9.66
N LEU A 231 -11.90 -4.29 -10.25
CA LEU A 231 -13.19 -3.58 -10.36
C LEU A 231 -13.76 -3.24 -8.98
N TRP A 232 -13.69 -4.18 -8.03
CA TRP A 232 -14.12 -3.92 -6.66
C TRP A 232 -13.31 -2.77 -6.03
N LYS A 233 -11.99 -2.78 -6.18
CA LYS A 233 -11.08 -1.75 -5.67
C LYS A 233 -11.43 -0.36 -6.22
N ILE A 234 -11.81 -0.28 -7.50
CA ILE A 234 -12.13 1.00 -8.16
C ILE A 234 -13.55 1.46 -7.88
N TYR A 235 -14.52 0.57 -8.06
CA TYR A 235 -15.93 0.97 -8.14
C TYR A 235 -16.71 0.75 -6.84
N VAL A 236 -16.29 -0.15 -5.96
CA VAL A 236 -17.00 -0.49 -4.73
C VAL A 236 -16.31 0.07 -3.50
N ARG A 237 -15.06 -0.32 -3.28
CA ARG A 237 -14.27 0.17 -2.14
C ARG A 237 -14.00 1.67 -2.22
N GLY A 238 -13.76 2.13 -3.42
CA GLY A 238 -13.22 3.45 -3.69
C GLY A 238 -11.69 3.48 -3.56
N MET A 239 -11.11 4.54 -4.08
CA MET A 239 -9.68 4.76 -4.05
C MET A 239 -9.35 6.10 -3.41
N HIS A 240 -8.23 6.15 -2.70
CA HIS A 240 -7.69 7.40 -2.15
C HIS A 240 -6.99 8.29 -3.20
N CYS A 241 -7.10 7.97 -4.50
CA CYS A 241 -6.40 8.70 -5.55
C CYS A 241 -7.25 9.81 -6.15
N PHE A 242 -6.59 10.90 -6.59
CA PHE A 242 -7.20 11.98 -7.34
C PHE A 242 -8.03 11.44 -8.51
N ASN A 243 -9.27 11.91 -8.60
CA ASN A 243 -10.14 11.85 -9.79
C ASN A 243 -10.28 10.47 -10.43
N ASN A 244 -10.59 9.40 -9.69
CA ASN A 244 -10.88 8.07 -10.28
C ASN A 244 -9.98 7.70 -11.48
N HIS A 245 -8.67 8.04 -11.42
CA HIS A 245 -7.76 7.97 -12.56
C HIS A 245 -7.19 6.60 -12.85
N ARG A 246 -7.48 5.58 -12.04
CA ARG A 246 -7.22 4.23 -12.48
C ARG A 246 -8.31 3.82 -13.45
N LYS A 247 -7.90 3.69 -14.70
CA LYS A 247 -8.74 3.25 -15.81
C LYS A 247 -8.52 1.76 -16.03
N ASP A 248 -9.42 1.17 -16.81
CA ASP A 248 -9.24 -0.19 -17.30
C ASP A 248 -7.87 -0.38 -17.94
N ASP A 249 -7.38 0.63 -18.68
CA ASP A 249 -6.06 0.64 -19.29
C ASP A 249 -4.91 0.42 -18.30
N ASP A 250 -5.00 0.94 -17.07
CA ASP A 250 -4.00 0.72 -16.04
C ASP A 250 -3.90 -0.77 -15.65
N PHE A 251 -5.04 -1.48 -15.61
CA PHE A 251 -5.05 -2.91 -15.38
C PHE A 251 -4.30 -3.66 -16.49
N PHE A 252 -4.60 -3.37 -17.74
CA PHE A 252 -3.98 -4.05 -18.88
C PHE A 252 -2.53 -3.64 -19.10
N GLN A 253 -2.11 -2.43 -18.70
CA GLN A 253 -0.70 -2.05 -18.67
C GLN A 253 0.13 -2.90 -17.70
N ILE A 254 -0.45 -3.29 -16.58
CA ILE A 254 0.18 -4.16 -15.58
C ILE A 254 0.07 -5.63 -16.00
N ASN A 255 -1.04 -6.01 -16.61
CA ASN A 255 -1.39 -7.39 -16.98
C ASN A 255 -1.43 -7.55 -18.51
N LYS A 256 -0.31 -7.37 -19.18
CA LYS A 256 -0.22 -7.49 -20.65
C LYS A 256 -0.63 -8.88 -21.14
N ASP A 257 -0.41 -9.90 -20.34
CA ASP A 257 -0.83 -11.27 -20.60
C ASP A 257 -2.37 -11.43 -20.65
N MET A 258 -3.12 -10.46 -20.15
CA MET A 258 -4.58 -10.43 -20.22
C MET A 258 -5.14 -9.63 -21.41
N MET A 259 -4.31 -8.97 -22.21
CA MET A 259 -4.77 -8.25 -23.41
C MET A 259 -5.57 -9.13 -24.39
N PRO A 260 -5.22 -10.40 -24.62
CA PRO A 260 -6.04 -11.30 -25.46
C PRO A 260 -7.44 -11.56 -24.92
N MET A 261 -7.67 -11.32 -23.60
CA MET A 261 -8.96 -11.50 -22.91
C MET A 261 -9.72 -10.18 -22.74
N TYR A 262 -9.31 -9.10 -23.41
CA TYR A 262 -9.87 -7.76 -23.22
C TYR A 262 -11.40 -7.75 -23.37
N ASP A 263 -11.93 -8.32 -24.45
CA ASP A 263 -13.37 -8.33 -24.71
C ASP A 263 -14.14 -9.11 -23.64
N GLU A 264 -13.59 -10.22 -23.17
CA GLU A 264 -14.16 -11.01 -22.07
C GLU A 264 -14.16 -10.22 -20.76
N CYS A 265 -13.06 -9.51 -20.45
CA CYS A 265 -12.96 -8.62 -19.30
C CYS A 265 -14.00 -7.49 -19.36
N MET A 266 -14.21 -6.90 -20.54
CA MET A 266 -15.21 -5.83 -20.71
C MET A 266 -16.64 -6.35 -20.58
N ALA A 267 -16.93 -7.52 -21.12
CA ALA A 267 -18.22 -8.18 -20.91
C ALA A 267 -18.47 -8.49 -19.43
N PHE A 268 -17.48 -9.05 -18.73
CA PHE A 268 -17.53 -9.28 -17.29
C PHE A 268 -17.78 -7.97 -16.50
N LYS A 269 -17.04 -6.90 -16.83
CA LYS A 269 -17.22 -5.59 -16.19
C LYS A 269 -18.66 -5.10 -16.31
N LYS A 270 -19.25 -5.18 -17.50
CA LYS A 270 -20.64 -4.75 -17.74
C LYS A 270 -21.62 -5.46 -16.80
N GLU A 271 -21.51 -6.78 -16.68
CA GLU A 271 -22.35 -7.56 -15.78
C GLU A 271 -22.05 -7.27 -14.30
N TYR A 272 -20.77 -7.10 -13.95
CA TYR A 272 -20.33 -6.76 -12.59
C TYR A 272 -20.95 -5.42 -12.13
N LEU A 273 -20.85 -4.38 -12.95
CA LEU A 273 -21.40 -3.05 -12.63
C LEU A 273 -22.93 -3.11 -12.49
N LYS A 274 -23.60 -3.82 -13.38
CA LYS A 274 -25.06 -4.03 -13.29
C LYS A 274 -25.45 -4.75 -12.01
N LYS A 275 -24.77 -5.85 -11.66
CA LYS A 275 -25.03 -6.63 -10.45
C LYS A 275 -24.85 -5.80 -9.17
N ASN A 276 -23.90 -4.88 -9.16
CA ASN A 276 -23.60 -4.04 -8.00
C ASN A 276 -24.32 -2.67 -8.01
N ASN A 277 -25.27 -2.44 -8.94
CA ASN A 277 -26.03 -1.20 -9.11
C ASN A 277 -25.12 0.05 -9.28
N ILE A 278 -23.99 -0.12 -9.95
CA ILE A 278 -23.05 0.97 -10.20
C ILE A 278 -23.39 1.64 -11.52
N LEU A 279 -23.89 2.87 -11.45
CA LEU A 279 -24.15 3.70 -12.63
C LEU A 279 -22.85 4.38 -13.04
N LEU A 280 -22.34 4.05 -14.22
CA LEU A 280 -21.32 4.87 -14.86
C LEU A 280 -22.01 6.10 -15.43
N ASN A 281 -21.67 7.28 -14.92
CA ASN A 281 -21.99 8.51 -15.65
C ASN A 281 -21.13 8.50 -16.94
N VAL A 282 -21.78 8.14 -18.05
CA VAL A 282 -21.21 8.13 -19.40
C VAL A 282 -20.99 9.56 -19.87
#